data_b4ab563d18171abc22e4c1921791e7f9
#
_entry.id   b4ab563d18171abc22e4c1921791e7f9
#
_cell.length_a   1.000
_cell.length_b   1.000
_cell.length_c   1.000
_cell.angle_alpha   90.00
_cell.angle_beta   90.00
_cell.angle_gamma   90.00
#
_symmetry.space_group_name_H-M   'P 1'
#
loop_
_entity.id
_entity.type
_entity.pdbx_description
1 polymer ?
#
loop_
_entity_poly.entity_id
_entity_poly.type
_entity_poly.pdbx_seq_one_letter_code
_entity_poly.pdbx_strand_id
1 'polypeptide(L)'
;KPTISSISPTVITNDASNVVISGSNFISVPIVEAISSTGAITSANSVTFTSASSITANFTLATDGTYFIRVENNDGNAVRSGSALLTVSDVPAWQTSAGSLGTMSAGQSISYTVTATDATSYAITSGALPGGGSLNTSTGAITGTENAATQTTTYTFTIRATDAQGQTADRSFSITVSAGISNSLRFNG
;
A
#
# COMPACT_ATOMS: atom_id res chain seq x y z
N LYS A 1 -3.29 -30.85 22.87
CA LYS A 1 -2.33 -30.01 22.14
C LYS A 1 -3.10 -29.05 21.26
N PRO A 2 -2.81 -27.73 21.25
CA PRO A 2 -3.46 -26.78 20.35
C PRO A 2 -3.10 -27.07 18.86
N THR A 3 -3.94 -26.58 17.96
CA THR A 3 -3.67 -26.53 16.51
C THR A 3 -3.91 -25.12 15.98
N ILE A 4 -3.25 -24.75 14.88
CA ILE A 4 -3.49 -23.52 14.12
C ILE A 4 -3.94 -23.93 12.73
N SER A 5 -5.09 -23.42 12.27
CA SER A 5 -5.63 -23.69 10.92
C SER A 5 -5.48 -22.48 10.00
N SER A 6 -5.70 -21.28 10.51
CA SER A 6 -5.61 -20.05 9.73
C SER A 6 -5.43 -18.82 10.62
N ILE A 7 -5.09 -17.69 10.00
CA ILE A 7 -5.08 -16.37 10.64
C ILE A 7 -5.81 -15.36 9.75
N SER A 8 -6.27 -14.25 10.36
CA SER A 8 -6.87 -13.12 9.65
C SER A 8 -6.66 -11.81 10.45
N PRO A 9 -6.15 -10.73 9.84
CA PRO A 9 -5.60 -10.66 8.49
C PRO A 9 -4.29 -11.46 8.32
N THR A 10 -3.89 -11.74 7.08
CA THR A 10 -2.61 -12.39 6.76
C THR A 10 -1.49 -11.39 6.47
N VAL A 11 -1.83 -10.13 6.28
CA VAL A 11 -0.89 -9.01 6.10
C VAL A 11 -1.25 -7.92 7.10
N ILE A 12 -0.27 -7.43 7.84
CA ILE A 12 -0.38 -6.30 8.77
C ILE A 12 0.75 -5.32 8.52
N THR A 13 0.59 -4.09 9.02
CA THR A 13 1.65 -3.09 9.04
C THR A 13 2.58 -3.29 10.25
N ASN A 14 3.62 -2.46 10.36
CA ASN A 14 4.53 -2.44 11.51
C ASN A 14 3.86 -1.85 12.77
N ASP A 15 2.70 -1.21 12.63
CA ASP A 15 1.90 -0.72 13.73
C ASP A 15 1.17 -1.84 14.48
N ALA A 16 0.70 -1.51 15.70
CA ALA A 16 -0.07 -2.45 16.53
C ALA A 16 -1.31 -2.95 15.79
N SER A 17 -1.35 -4.24 15.49
CA SER A 17 -2.38 -4.88 14.69
C SER A 17 -2.96 -6.11 15.37
N ASN A 18 -4.27 -6.29 15.27
CA ASN A 18 -4.94 -7.49 15.78
C ASN A 18 -4.96 -8.58 14.71
N VAL A 19 -4.59 -9.79 15.10
CA VAL A 19 -4.63 -11.00 14.26
C VAL A 19 -5.49 -12.04 14.95
N VAL A 20 -6.58 -12.43 14.32
CA VAL A 20 -7.42 -13.54 14.76
C VAL A 20 -6.76 -14.84 14.33
N ILE A 21 -6.55 -15.74 15.28
CA ILE A 21 -5.96 -17.08 15.04
C ILE A 21 -7.07 -18.11 15.23
N SER A 22 -7.35 -18.85 14.18
CA SER A 22 -8.31 -19.95 14.18
C SER A 22 -7.58 -21.30 14.31
N GLY A 23 -8.17 -22.21 15.06
CA GLY A 23 -7.55 -23.51 15.32
C GLY A 23 -8.42 -24.39 16.20
N SER A 24 -7.81 -25.14 17.10
CA SER A 24 -8.52 -25.94 18.10
C SER A 24 -7.71 -26.14 19.38
N ASN A 25 -8.41 -26.54 20.44
CA ASN A 25 -7.83 -26.87 21.75
C ASN A 25 -7.05 -25.71 22.39
N PHE A 26 -7.43 -24.46 22.12
CA PHE A 26 -6.91 -23.31 22.86
C PHE A 26 -7.46 -23.30 24.27
N ILE A 27 -6.61 -22.99 25.25
CA ILE A 27 -6.98 -22.86 26.67
C ILE A 27 -6.70 -21.40 27.10
N SER A 28 -7.61 -20.81 27.85
CA SER A 28 -7.56 -19.41 28.25
C SER A 28 -6.49 -19.15 29.35
N VAL A 29 -5.60 -18.16 29.21
CA VAL A 29 -5.21 -17.39 28.03
C VAL A 29 -3.89 -17.95 27.55
N PRO A 30 -3.72 -18.34 26.28
CA PRO A 30 -2.46 -18.88 25.81
C PRO A 30 -1.41 -17.77 25.62
N ILE A 31 -0.13 -18.17 25.58
CA ILE A 31 0.95 -17.33 25.05
C ILE A 31 0.91 -17.42 23.53
N VAL A 32 1.03 -16.29 22.85
CA VAL A 32 1.10 -16.20 21.39
C VAL A 32 2.33 -15.43 20.98
N GLU A 33 3.08 -15.99 20.03
CA GLU A 33 4.34 -15.45 19.55
C GLU A 33 4.39 -15.47 18.02
N ALA A 34 5.00 -14.43 17.45
CA ALA A 34 5.41 -14.36 16.06
C ALA A 34 6.90 -14.69 15.95
N ILE A 35 7.26 -15.61 15.04
CA ILE A 35 8.64 -16.06 14.84
C ILE A 35 9.03 -15.70 13.41
N SER A 36 10.03 -14.81 13.25
CA SER A 36 10.53 -14.40 11.94
C SER A 36 11.21 -15.54 11.18
N SER A 37 11.45 -15.35 9.90
CA SER A 37 12.24 -16.29 9.07
C SER A 37 13.67 -16.49 9.57
N THR A 38 14.22 -15.52 10.33
CA THR A 38 15.55 -15.61 10.95
C THR A 38 15.52 -16.26 12.34
N GLY A 39 14.33 -16.60 12.86
CA GLY A 39 14.16 -17.22 14.17
C GLY A 39 13.98 -16.24 15.34
N ALA A 40 13.92 -14.92 15.07
CA ALA A 40 13.61 -13.94 16.12
C ALA A 40 12.16 -14.11 16.59
N ILE A 41 11.96 -14.13 17.93
CA ILE A 41 10.67 -14.34 18.57
C ILE A 41 10.18 -13.02 19.14
N THR A 42 8.94 -12.66 18.81
CA THR A 42 8.24 -11.49 19.36
C THR A 42 6.92 -11.96 19.96
N SER A 43 6.74 -11.73 21.26
CA SER A 43 5.48 -12.05 21.95
C SER A 43 4.38 -11.06 21.54
N ALA A 44 3.14 -11.52 21.51
CA ALA A 44 1.99 -10.65 21.36
C ALA A 44 1.92 -9.61 22.49
N ASN A 45 1.54 -8.38 22.17
CA ASN A 45 1.30 -7.32 23.15
C ASN A 45 0.16 -7.69 24.11
N SER A 46 -0.85 -8.35 23.58
CA SER A 46 -1.99 -8.88 24.33
C SER A 46 -2.64 -10.04 23.58
N VAL A 47 -3.32 -10.91 24.31
CA VAL A 47 -4.10 -12.03 23.75
C VAL A 47 -5.49 -12.01 24.36
N THR A 48 -6.51 -12.05 23.50
CA THR A 48 -7.91 -12.22 23.91
C THR A 48 -8.37 -13.63 23.55
N PHE A 49 -8.80 -14.38 24.55
CA PHE A 49 -9.37 -15.71 24.37
C PHE A 49 -10.87 -15.57 24.06
N THR A 50 -11.29 -15.98 22.86
CA THR A 50 -12.69 -15.97 22.45
C THR A 50 -13.33 -17.35 22.68
N SER A 51 -12.63 -18.41 22.29
CA SER A 51 -13.07 -19.80 22.44
C SER A 51 -11.91 -20.78 22.29
N ALA A 52 -12.18 -22.06 22.51
CA ALA A 52 -11.18 -23.12 22.24
C ALA A 52 -10.76 -23.23 20.75
N SER A 53 -11.44 -22.52 19.86
CA SER A 53 -11.12 -22.51 18.42
C SER A 53 -10.74 -21.13 17.86
N SER A 54 -10.77 -20.08 18.68
CA SER A 54 -10.49 -18.70 18.23
C SER A 54 -9.85 -17.87 19.34
N ILE A 55 -8.73 -17.26 19.04
CA ILE A 55 -8.04 -16.26 19.87
C ILE A 55 -7.65 -15.07 19.01
N THR A 56 -7.52 -13.89 19.62
CA THR A 56 -7.01 -12.68 18.96
C THR A 56 -5.71 -12.26 19.63
N ALA A 57 -4.64 -12.17 18.88
CA ALA A 57 -3.35 -11.67 19.33
C ALA A 57 -3.10 -10.27 18.73
N ASN A 58 -2.64 -9.32 19.57
CA ASN A 58 -2.20 -8.01 19.10
C ASN A 58 -0.67 -8.04 18.98
N PHE A 59 -0.15 -7.67 17.82
CA PHE A 59 1.28 -7.61 17.55
C PHE A 59 1.72 -6.21 17.14
N THR A 60 2.95 -5.84 17.53
CA THR A 60 3.74 -4.76 16.94
C THR A 60 5.05 -5.37 16.47
N LEU A 61 5.21 -5.54 15.17
CA LEU A 61 6.36 -6.19 14.54
C LEU A 61 7.13 -5.17 13.71
N ALA A 62 8.27 -4.73 14.21
CA ALA A 62 9.03 -3.61 13.64
C ALA A 62 9.81 -3.97 12.36
N THR A 63 9.85 -5.23 11.97
CA THR A 63 10.62 -5.69 10.80
C THR A 63 9.70 -6.31 9.78
N ASP A 64 9.77 -5.83 8.55
CA ASP A 64 9.05 -6.42 7.43
C ASP A 64 9.51 -7.84 7.16
N GLY A 65 8.58 -8.67 6.71
CA GLY A 65 8.87 -10.06 6.39
C GLY A 65 7.74 -11.00 6.75
N THR A 66 8.05 -12.29 6.70
CA THR A 66 7.08 -13.36 6.99
C THR A 66 7.36 -13.99 8.34
N TYR A 67 6.28 -14.33 9.04
CA TYR A 67 6.32 -14.84 10.41
C TYR A 67 5.49 -16.11 10.54
N PHE A 68 6.06 -17.09 11.25
CA PHE A 68 5.32 -18.21 11.80
C PHE A 68 4.59 -17.74 13.07
N ILE A 69 3.44 -18.35 13.35
CA ILE A 69 2.71 -18.13 14.59
C ILE A 69 2.89 -19.33 15.51
N ARG A 70 3.22 -19.08 16.77
CA ARG A 70 3.30 -20.08 17.82
C ARG A 70 2.26 -19.78 18.90
N VAL A 71 1.54 -20.81 19.32
CA VAL A 71 0.58 -20.76 20.42
C VAL A 71 0.97 -21.79 21.46
N GLU A 72 1.08 -21.36 22.72
CA GLU A 72 1.35 -22.24 23.86
C GLU A 72 0.25 -22.07 24.90
N ASN A 73 -0.44 -23.16 25.19
CA ASN A 73 -1.44 -23.21 26.26
C ASN A 73 -0.80 -23.19 27.65
N ASN A 74 -1.58 -22.84 28.67
CA ASN A 74 -1.15 -22.83 30.07
C ASN A 74 -0.74 -24.21 30.64
N ASP A 75 -1.09 -25.29 29.93
CA ASP A 75 -0.67 -26.66 30.25
C ASP A 75 0.69 -27.02 29.62
N GLY A 76 1.41 -26.07 29.01
CA GLY A 76 2.70 -26.27 28.38
C GLY A 76 2.64 -26.91 27.01
N ASN A 77 1.45 -27.25 26.49
CA ASN A 77 1.30 -27.76 25.14
C ASN A 77 1.38 -26.61 24.12
N ALA A 78 2.29 -26.73 23.16
CA ALA A 78 2.51 -25.71 22.15
C ALA A 78 2.38 -26.25 20.72
N VAL A 79 2.09 -25.34 19.79
CA VAL A 79 2.10 -25.54 18.35
C VAL A 79 2.72 -24.32 17.66
N ARG A 80 3.50 -24.58 16.61
CA ARG A 80 3.91 -23.56 15.64
C ARG A 80 3.22 -23.89 14.31
N SER A 81 2.81 -22.88 13.56
CA SER A 81 2.27 -23.04 12.21
C SER A 81 3.30 -23.75 11.31
N GLY A 82 2.81 -24.59 10.41
CA GLY A 82 3.67 -25.36 9.49
C GLY A 82 4.36 -24.51 8.42
N SER A 83 3.77 -23.34 8.13
CA SER A 83 4.31 -22.32 7.23
C SER A 83 4.23 -20.95 7.89
N ALA A 84 4.93 -19.96 7.34
CA ALA A 84 4.74 -18.57 7.71
C ALA A 84 3.35 -18.13 7.24
N LEU A 85 2.49 -17.73 8.19
CA LEU A 85 1.10 -17.34 7.94
C LEU A 85 0.92 -15.83 7.89
N LEU A 86 1.75 -15.09 8.62
CA LEU A 86 1.65 -13.64 8.75
C LEU A 86 2.74 -12.95 7.94
N THR A 87 2.36 -11.92 7.19
CA THR A 87 3.28 -11.00 6.51
C THR A 87 3.19 -9.63 7.17
N VAL A 88 4.32 -9.03 7.44
CA VAL A 88 4.45 -7.64 7.90
C VAL A 88 5.02 -6.81 6.77
N SER A 89 4.34 -5.74 6.41
CA SER A 89 4.75 -4.81 5.35
C SER A 89 4.02 -3.49 5.53
N ASP A 90 4.73 -2.38 5.42
CA ASP A 90 4.10 -1.07 5.44
C ASP A 90 3.36 -0.78 4.13
N VAL A 91 2.32 0.07 4.20
CA VAL A 91 1.69 0.59 2.98
C VAL A 91 2.68 1.48 2.22
N PRO A 92 2.55 1.58 0.89
CA PRO A 92 3.44 2.46 0.11
C PRO A 92 3.45 3.89 0.66
N ALA A 93 4.64 4.46 0.84
CA ALA A 93 4.82 5.82 1.36
C ALA A 93 5.20 6.78 0.22
N TRP A 94 4.31 7.75 -0.08
CA TRP A 94 4.51 8.71 -1.15
C TRP A 94 5.72 9.62 -0.89
N GLN A 95 6.66 9.67 -1.84
CA GLN A 95 7.79 10.60 -1.85
C GLN A 95 7.43 11.89 -2.60
N THR A 96 6.61 11.79 -3.66
CA THR A 96 6.13 12.95 -4.39
C THR A 96 5.05 13.66 -3.59
N SER A 97 5.19 14.97 -3.34
CA SER A 97 4.21 15.78 -2.61
C SER A 97 2.87 15.82 -3.35
N ALA A 98 1.76 15.86 -2.58
CA ALA A 98 0.43 16.03 -3.14
C ALA A 98 0.27 17.39 -3.84
N GLY A 99 -0.66 17.48 -4.77
CA GLY A 99 -1.02 18.72 -5.45
C GLY A 99 -0.34 18.89 -6.80
N SER A 100 0.11 20.10 -7.12
CA SER A 100 0.61 20.41 -8.46
C SER A 100 1.95 19.75 -8.74
N LEU A 101 2.01 19.00 -9.83
CA LEU A 101 3.27 18.51 -10.40
C LEU A 101 3.95 19.58 -11.26
N GLY A 102 3.20 20.56 -11.75
CA GLY A 102 3.71 21.68 -12.51
C GLY A 102 2.71 22.26 -13.51
N THR A 103 3.22 23.25 -14.26
CA THR A 103 2.51 23.89 -15.36
C THR A 103 3.29 23.67 -16.64
N MET A 104 2.60 23.37 -17.73
CA MET A 104 3.18 23.20 -19.06
C MET A 104 2.39 23.99 -20.09
N SER A 105 2.98 24.23 -21.28
CA SER A 105 2.29 24.87 -22.38
C SER A 105 1.59 23.82 -23.24
N ALA A 106 0.50 24.21 -23.89
CA ALA A 106 -0.24 23.39 -24.83
C ALA A 106 0.67 22.86 -25.96
N GLY A 107 0.48 21.60 -26.35
CA GLY A 107 1.25 20.93 -27.39
C GLY A 107 2.67 20.51 -27.00
N GLN A 108 3.08 20.71 -25.76
CA GLN A 108 4.40 20.30 -25.28
C GLN A 108 4.45 18.85 -24.80
N SER A 109 5.66 18.33 -24.67
CA SER A 109 5.88 17.00 -24.11
C SER A 109 5.53 16.98 -22.62
N ILE A 110 4.76 15.98 -22.22
CA ILE A 110 4.47 15.68 -20.82
C ILE A 110 5.63 14.85 -20.25
N SER A 111 6.22 15.28 -19.15
CA SER A 111 7.33 14.58 -18.50
C SER A 111 7.33 14.86 -17.00
N TYR A 112 6.60 14.03 -16.28
CA TYR A 112 6.56 14.04 -14.80
C TYR A 112 6.79 12.62 -14.29
N THR A 113 7.19 12.49 -13.05
CA THR A 113 7.31 11.19 -12.39
C THR A 113 6.81 11.30 -10.96
N VAL A 114 5.96 10.37 -10.56
CA VAL A 114 5.53 10.23 -9.17
C VAL A 114 6.18 8.99 -8.58
N THR A 115 6.55 9.06 -7.30
CA THR A 115 7.23 7.96 -6.61
C THR A 115 6.66 7.75 -5.22
N ALA A 116 6.59 6.50 -4.82
CA ALA A 116 6.28 6.06 -3.46
C ALA A 116 7.25 4.93 -3.08
N THR A 117 7.73 4.93 -1.83
CA THR A 117 8.54 3.83 -1.29
C THR A 117 7.69 2.57 -1.23
N ASP A 118 8.29 1.42 -1.47
CA ASP A 118 7.66 0.09 -1.48
C ASP A 118 6.60 -0.14 -2.56
N ALA A 119 6.29 0.87 -3.38
CA ALA A 119 5.37 0.71 -4.49
C ALA A 119 5.98 -0.16 -5.60
N THR A 120 5.23 -1.16 -6.05
CA THR A 120 5.54 -1.99 -7.21
C THR A 120 4.69 -1.64 -8.42
N SER A 121 3.57 -0.92 -8.21
CA SER A 121 2.71 -0.47 -9.30
C SER A 121 1.93 0.80 -8.96
N TYR A 122 1.49 1.49 -10.01
CA TYR A 122 0.71 2.72 -9.96
C TYR A 122 -0.50 2.63 -10.87
N ALA A 123 -1.64 3.22 -10.46
CA ALA A 123 -2.84 3.28 -11.29
C ALA A 123 -3.61 4.58 -11.03
N ILE A 124 -4.21 5.17 -12.06
CA ILE A 124 -5.14 6.29 -11.90
C ILE A 124 -6.48 5.72 -11.40
N THR A 125 -6.95 6.18 -10.25
CA THR A 125 -8.21 5.75 -9.64
C THR A 125 -9.34 6.75 -9.81
N SER A 126 -9.01 8.02 -10.06
CA SER A 126 -9.99 9.07 -10.39
C SER A 126 -9.35 10.21 -11.16
N GLY A 127 -10.17 11.00 -11.83
CA GLY A 127 -9.73 12.10 -12.67
C GLY A 127 -9.10 11.65 -13.99
N ALA A 128 -8.37 12.56 -14.63
CA ALA A 128 -7.70 12.29 -15.92
C ALA A 128 -6.41 13.10 -16.06
N LEU A 129 -5.44 12.54 -16.77
CA LEU A 129 -4.25 13.24 -17.24
C LEU A 129 -4.60 14.24 -18.36
N PRO A 130 -3.71 15.22 -18.63
CA PRO A 130 -3.82 16.01 -19.85
C PRO A 130 -3.95 15.11 -21.09
N GLY A 131 -4.72 15.54 -22.08
CA GLY A 131 -4.91 14.81 -23.32
C GLY A 131 -3.57 14.46 -23.98
N GLY A 132 -3.40 13.22 -24.41
CA GLY A 132 -2.12 12.69 -24.93
C GLY A 132 -1.15 12.17 -23.87
N GLY A 133 -1.46 12.34 -22.57
CA GLY A 133 -0.66 11.81 -21.47
C GLY A 133 -1.02 10.37 -21.11
N SER A 134 -0.03 9.62 -20.67
CA SER A 134 -0.18 8.26 -20.13
C SER A 134 0.68 8.04 -18.91
N LEU A 135 0.19 7.21 -18.00
CA LEU A 135 0.93 6.76 -16.80
C LEU A 135 1.60 5.42 -17.10
N ASN A 136 2.90 5.34 -16.86
CA ASN A 136 3.59 4.05 -16.79
C ASN A 136 3.28 3.43 -15.41
N THR A 137 2.55 2.34 -15.43
CA THR A 137 2.06 1.68 -14.20
C THR A 137 3.14 1.02 -13.36
N SER A 138 4.33 0.78 -13.91
CA SER A 138 5.45 0.18 -13.17
C SER A 138 6.41 1.22 -12.59
N THR A 139 6.57 2.37 -13.25
CA THR A 139 7.58 3.36 -12.91
C THR A 139 7.03 4.66 -12.30
N GLY A 140 5.72 4.91 -12.44
CA GLY A 140 5.10 6.17 -12.04
C GLY A 140 5.40 7.34 -13.00
N ALA A 141 6.05 7.08 -14.14
CA ALA A 141 6.31 8.09 -15.16
C ALA A 141 5.02 8.49 -15.89
N ILE A 142 4.78 9.78 -16.01
CA ILE A 142 3.66 10.37 -16.76
C ILE A 142 4.27 11.04 -17.99
N THR A 143 4.02 10.48 -19.17
CA THR A 143 4.66 10.89 -20.42
C THR A 143 3.65 11.00 -21.55
N GLY A 144 4.04 11.66 -22.64
CA GLY A 144 3.23 11.84 -23.83
C GLY A 144 3.47 13.20 -24.47
N THR A 145 2.60 13.59 -25.39
CA THR A 145 2.55 14.94 -25.97
C THR A 145 1.15 15.48 -25.78
N GLU A 146 1.04 16.64 -25.17
CA GLU A 146 -0.26 17.26 -24.89
C GLU A 146 -0.96 17.65 -26.21
N ASN A 147 -2.27 17.48 -26.27
CA ASN A 147 -3.09 17.61 -27.49
C ASN A 147 -3.37 19.05 -27.92
N ALA A 148 -2.48 20.01 -27.64
CA ALA A 148 -2.60 21.43 -28.03
C ALA A 148 -3.89 22.10 -27.50
N ALA A 149 -4.03 22.12 -26.16
CA ALA A 149 -5.16 22.75 -25.47
C ALA A 149 -5.37 24.21 -25.91
N THR A 150 -6.62 24.56 -26.21
CA THR A 150 -7.00 25.92 -26.63
C THR A 150 -7.37 26.81 -25.46
N GLN A 151 -7.53 26.25 -24.27
CA GLN A 151 -7.85 26.95 -23.02
C GLN A 151 -6.95 26.45 -21.88
N THR A 152 -6.60 27.36 -20.97
CA THR A 152 -5.87 26.95 -19.75
C THR A 152 -6.75 26.05 -18.91
N THR A 153 -6.26 24.84 -18.64
CA THR A 153 -6.98 23.80 -17.91
C THR A 153 -6.09 23.13 -16.86
N THR A 154 -6.62 22.96 -15.66
CA THR A 154 -5.97 22.17 -14.62
C THR A 154 -6.61 20.78 -14.59
N TYR A 155 -5.80 19.77 -14.84
CA TYR A 155 -6.18 18.36 -14.76
C TYR A 155 -5.83 17.84 -13.37
N THR A 156 -6.84 17.36 -12.64
CA THR A 156 -6.65 16.75 -11.31
C THR A 156 -6.94 15.27 -11.41
N PHE A 157 -6.07 14.47 -10.81
CA PHE A 157 -6.19 13.01 -10.83
C PHE A 157 -5.63 12.42 -9.54
N THR A 158 -6.13 11.26 -9.17
CA THR A 158 -5.64 10.49 -8.02
C THR A 158 -4.91 9.25 -8.52
N ILE A 159 -3.72 9.02 -8.01
CA ILE A 159 -2.93 7.82 -8.29
C ILE A 159 -2.89 6.97 -7.03
N ARG A 160 -3.14 5.69 -7.21
CA ARG A 160 -2.93 4.63 -6.22
C ARG A 160 -1.56 4.01 -6.44
N ALA A 161 -0.73 3.99 -5.40
CA ALA A 161 0.45 3.16 -5.31
C ALA A 161 0.09 1.84 -4.64
N THR A 162 0.59 0.71 -5.14
CA THR A 162 0.36 -0.62 -4.59
C THR A 162 1.69 -1.32 -4.38
N ASP A 163 1.87 -1.96 -3.22
CA ASP A 163 3.05 -2.75 -2.88
C ASP A 163 2.97 -4.21 -3.39
N ALA A 164 4.00 -5.01 -3.10
CA ALA A 164 4.03 -6.42 -3.47
C ALA A 164 3.03 -7.29 -2.67
N GLN A 165 2.53 -6.82 -1.53
CA GLN A 165 1.56 -7.48 -0.65
C GLN A 165 0.12 -7.08 -0.96
N GLY A 166 -0.09 -6.13 -1.91
CA GLY A 166 -1.41 -5.64 -2.30
C GLY A 166 -1.93 -4.50 -1.40
N GLN A 167 -1.10 -3.96 -0.51
CA GLN A 167 -1.45 -2.78 0.27
C GLN A 167 -1.37 -1.53 -0.60
N THR A 168 -2.19 -0.52 -0.33
CA THR A 168 -2.34 0.63 -1.21
C THR A 168 -2.29 1.96 -0.45
N ALA A 169 -1.78 2.98 -1.14
CA ALA A 169 -1.85 4.37 -0.71
C ALA A 169 -2.23 5.27 -1.89
N ASP A 170 -3.24 6.12 -1.70
CA ASP A 170 -3.74 7.03 -2.72
C ASP A 170 -3.19 8.44 -2.49
N ARG A 171 -2.91 9.15 -3.60
CA ARG A 171 -2.54 10.57 -3.55
C ARG A 171 -3.05 11.31 -4.78
N SER A 172 -3.55 12.55 -4.53
CA SER A 172 -4.06 13.42 -5.58
C SER A 172 -2.99 14.38 -6.08
N PHE A 173 -2.95 14.53 -7.40
CA PHE A 173 -2.03 15.39 -8.12
C PHE A 173 -2.78 16.25 -9.13
N SER A 174 -2.12 17.28 -9.64
CA SER A 174 -2.62 18.08 -10.74
C SER A 174 -1.50 18.51 -11.70
N ILE A 175 -1.88 18.75 -12.95
CA ILE A 175 -1.03 19.36 -13.98
C ILE A 175 -1.86 20.46 -14.62
N THR A 176 -1.30 21.68 -14.69
CA THR A 176 -1.93 22.79 -15.39
C THR A 176 -1.35 22.92 -16.80
N VAL A 177 -2.20 22.87 -17.80
CA VAL A 177 -1.83 23.16 -19.19
C VAL A 177 -2.28 24.59 -19.52
N SER A 178 -1.34 25.46 -19.82
CA SER A 178 -1.63 26.83 -20.30
C SER A 178 -1.99 26.79 -21.78
N ALA A 179 -3.03 27.54 -22.16
CA ALA A 179 -3.45 27.66 -23.56
C ALA A 179 -2.28 28.04 -24.48
N GLY A 180 -2.25 27.46 -25.65
CA GLY A 180 -1.35 27.90 -26.72
C GLY A 180 -1.67 29.36 -27.10
N ILE A 181 -0.65 30.19 -27.31
CA ILE A 181 -0.83 31.55 -27.80
C ILE A 181 -1.25 31.42 -29.27
N SER A 182 -2.54 31.63 -29.54
CA SER A 182 -3.02 31.80 -30.91
C SER A 182 -2.49 33.16 -31.43
N ASN A 183 -1.38 33.13 -32.15
CA ASN A 183 -0.83 34.31 -32.80
C ASN A 183 -1.57 34.55 -34.12
N SER A 184 -2.86 34.92 -34.05
CA SER A 184 -3.58 35.43 -35.23
C SER A 184 -3.19 36.88 -35.45
N LEU A 185 -2.04 37.13 -36.05
CA LEU A 185 -1.74 38.38 -36.68
C LEU A 185 -2.73 38.54 -37.86
N ARG A 186 -3.83 39.23 -37.63
CA ARG A 186 -4.64 39.77 -38.72
C ARG A 186 -3.85 40.95 -39.30
N PHE A 187 -3.17 40.74 -40.42
CA PHE A 187 -2.80 41.83 -41.28
C PHE A 187 -4.08 42.34 -41.94
N ASN A 188 -4.62 43.44 -41.46
CA ASN A 188 -5.55 44.26 -42.22
C ASN A 188 -4.71 45.12 -43.19
N GLY A 189 -4.61 44.68 -44.48
CA GLY A 189 -4.18 45.49 -45.59
C GLY A 189 -5.31 46.36 -46.11
#